data_5ea2127f3b0e82e9de74dfe351b5b70d
#
_entry.id   5ea2127f3b0e82e9de74dfe351b5b70d
#
_cell.length_a   1.000
_cell.length_b   1.000
_cell.length_c   1.000
_cell.angle_alpha   90.00
_cell.angle_beta   90.00
_cell.angle_gamma   90.00
#
_symmetry.space_group_name_H-M   'P 1'
#
loop_
_entity.id
_entity.type
_entity.pdbx_description
1 polymer ?
#
loop_
_entity_poly.entity_id
_entity_poly.type
_entity_poly.pdbx_seq_one_letter_code
_entity_poly.pdbx_strand_id
1 'polypeptide(L)'
;MPASDVAAIQWRTGDIADSDQVMETVKSLRPCAIIHLAALQVPFCKADPVAGARVNVVGTVNVFEAARQLGIRRLTYASSIAAHGAIEEGLGTMSTLYGAYKYCDEQIAKVYSVDHNVHSVGLRPGVVYGIGRDQGLTSKTTVAMLAAAASKPYDVPFRGGVSWLYGGEVASAFISAVARERDGAPVFDMNGVHAPVEQGIQIINQLAGSEHITCSGQPLAFPMHLPDVPLRAYLGDYGTMPLADGIRITYDAFKSLLGRGMVSAPETA
;
A
#
# COMPACT_ATOMS: atom_id res chain seq x y z
N MET A 1 -5.09 -10.25 -13.50
CA MET A 1 -6.31 -10.95 -13.04
C MET A 1 -6.88 -11.74 -14.21
N PRO A 2 -7.41 -12.95 -14.01
CA PRO A 2 -8.17 -13.66 -15.04
C PRO A 2 -9.35 -12.81 -15.54
N ALA A 3 -9.73 -12.93 -16.82
CA ALA A 3 -10.86 -12.17 -17.37
C ALA A 3 -12.18 -12.44 -16.64
N SER A 4 -12.36 -13.68 -16.15
CA SER A 4 -13.51 -14.08 -15.32
C SER A 4 -13.60 -13.27 -14.02
N ASP A 5 -12.48 -13.01 -13.36
CA ASP A 5 -12.43 -12.29 -12.07
C ASP A 5 -12.72 -10.81 -12.29
N VAL A 6 -12.20 -10.24 -13.41
CA VAL A 6 -12.49 -8.84 -13.80
C VAL A 6 -13.97 -8.65 -14.12
N ALA A 7 -14.59 -9.61 -14.80
CA ALA A 7 -16.02 -9.56 -15.15
C ALA A 7 -16.96 -9.67 -13.93
N ALA A 8 -16.48 -10.24 -12.82
CA ALA A 8 -17.24 -10.34 -11.58
C ALA A 8 -17.24 -9.03 -10.76
N ILE A 9 -16.41 -8.04 -11.12
CA ILE A 9 -16.25 -6.79 -10.40
C ILE A 9 -17.03 -5.67 -11.10
N GLN A 10 -17.83 -4.92 -10.35
CA GLN A 10 -18.48 -3.72 -10.86
C GLN A 10 -17.49 -2.53 -10.78
N TRP A 11 -16.93 -2.16 -11.92
CA TRP A 11 -16.05 -1.00 -12.01
C TRP A 11 -16.83 0.30 -12.12
N ARG A 12 -16.36 1.33 -11.40
CA ARG A 12 -16.80 2.72 -11.52
C ARG A 12 -15.58 3.61 -11.62
N THR A 13 -15.61 4.56 -12.54
CA THR A 13 -14.59 5.61 -12.64
C THR A 13 -15.09 6.86 -11.93
N GLY A 14 -14.24 7.49 -11.14
CA GLY A 14 -14.57 8.71 -10.43
C GLY A 14 -13.33 9.36 -9.82
N ASP A 15 -13.46 10.60 -9.37
CA ASP A 15 -12.44 11.32 -8.61
C ASP A 15 -12.76 11.21 -7.11
N ILE A 16 -11.86 10.67 -6.33
CA ILE A 16 -12.03 10.55 -4.88
C ILE A 16 -12.10 11.92 -4.19
N ALA A 17 -11.53 12.97 -4.80
CA ALA A 17 -11.58 14.34 -4.31
C ALA A 17 -12.91 15.05 -4.61
N ASP A 18 -13.79 14.46 -5.41
CA ASP A 18 -15.13 14.96 -5.71
C ASP A 18 -16.15 14.32 -4.77
N SER A 19 -16.65 15.10 -3.82
CA SER A 19 -17.59 14.64 -2.78
C SER A 19 -18.89 14.08 -3.35
N ASP A 20 -19.41 14.69 -4.42
CA ASP A 20 -20.70 14.31 -5.01
C ASP A 20 -20.57 12.99 -5.75
N GLN A 21 -19.48 12.78 -6.50
CA GLN A 21 -19.20 11.50 -7.17
C GLN A 21 -19.00 10.36 -6.16
N VAL A 22 -18.28 10.59 -5.05
CA VAL A 22 -18.09 9.59 -4.00
C VAL A 22 -19.43 9.24 -3.37
N MET A 23 -20.21 10.26 -2.97
CA MET A 23 -21.50 10.05 -2.33
C MET A 23 -22.49 9.31 -3.26
N GLU A 24 -22.60 9.72 -4.52
CA GLU A 24 -23.49 9.07 -5.50
C GLU A 24 -23.07 7.61 -5.74
N THR A 25 -21.77 7.36 -5.88
CA THR A 25 -21.23 6.02 -6.09
C THR A 25 -21.57 5.11 -4.91
N VAL A 26 -21.27 5.52 -3.68
CA VAL A 26 -21.53 4.73 -2.48
C VAL A 26 -23.03 4.52 -2.28
N LYS A 27 -23.84 5.58 -2.50
CA LYS A 27 -25.30 5.50 -2.42
C LYS A 27 -25.90 4.53 -3.44
N SER A 28 -25.39 4.52 -4.67
CA SER A 28 -25.90 3.64 -5.74
C SER A 28 -25.52 2.18 -5.50
N LEU A 29 -24.32 1.91 -5.01
CA LEU A 29 -23.79 0.55 -4.76
C LEU A 29 -24.28 -0.05 -3.45
N ARG A 30 -24.61 0.78 -2.45
CA ARG A 30 -25.00 0.36 -1.10
C ARG A 30 -24.08 -0.70 -0.50
N PRO A 31 -22.76 -0.46 -0.45
CA PRO A 31 -21.83 -1.44 0.06
C PRO A 31 -22.06 -1.67 1.55
N CYS A 32 -21.83 -2.90 1.99
CA CYS A 32 -21.88 -3.23 3.42
C CYS A 32 -20.56 -2.88 4.14
N ALA A 33 -19.50 -2.59 3.39
CA ALA A 33 -18.17 -2.24 3.90
C ALA A 33 -17.37 -1.45 2.86
N ILE A 34 -16.41 -0.65 3.33
CA ILE A 34 -15.52 0.13 2.47
C ILE A 34 -14.07 -0.18 2.81
N ILE A 35 -13.27 -0.46 1.78
CA ILE A 35 -11.81 -0.48 1.85
C ILE A 35 -11.30 0.73 1.05
N HIS A 36 -10.77 1.74 1.74
CA HIS A 36 -10.28 2.96 1.12
C HIS A 36 -8.76 2.89 0.91
N LEU A 37 -8.34 2.74 -0.36
CA LEU A 37 -6.93 2.63 -0.76
C LEU A 37 -6.48 3.78 -1.67
N ALA A 38 -7.39 4.65 -2.10
CA ALA A 38 -7.08 5.75 -3.01
C ALA A 38 -6.12 6.75 -2.36
N ALA A 39 -4.98 6.99 -3.01
CA ALA A 39 -3.99 7.95 -2.56
C ALA A 39 -2.99 8.28 -3.68
N LEU A 40 -2.50 9.52 -3.70
CA LEU A 40 -1.29 9.89 -4.40
C LEU A 40 -0.07 9.60 -3.51
N GLN A 41 0.97 9.00 -4.08
CA GLN A 41 2.17 8.57 -3.37
C GLN A 41 3.22 9.69 -3.31
N VAL A 42 4.32 9.44 -2.57
CA VAL A 42 5.38 10.42 -2.28
C VAL A 42 5.81 11.26 -3.51
N PRO A 43 6.16 10.69 -4.68
CA PRO A 43 6.61 11.50 -5.82
C PRO A 43 5.54 12.46 -6.34
N PHE A 44 4.29 12.02 -6.37
CA PHE A 44 3.16 12.82 -6.86
C PHE A 44 2.78 13.93 -5.88
N CYS A 45 2.78 13.64 -4.57
CA CYS A 45 2.54 14.67 -3.54
C CYS A 45 3.67 15.72 -3.51
N LYS A 46 4.90 15.33 -3.85
CA LYS A 46 6.03 16.26 -3.98
C LYS A 46 5.91 17.14 -5.22
N ALA A 47 5.47 16.56 -6.34
CA ALA A 47 5.31 17.28 -7.61
C ALA A 47 4.13 18.26 -7.59
N ASP A 48 3.00 17.87 -7.00
CA ASP A 48 1.82 18.71 -6.82
C ASP A 48 1.24 18.51 -5.39
N PRO A 49 1.65 19.36 -4.43
CA PRO A 49 1.16 19.29 -3.06
C PRO A 49 -0.36 19.50 -2.94
N VAL A 50 -0.93 20.35 -3.77
CA VAL A 50 -2.38 20.67 -3.73
C VAL A 50 -3.20 19.47 -4.20
N ALA A 51 -2.84 18.85 -5.31
CA ALA A 51 -3.45 17.60 -5.76
C ALA A 51 -3.23 16.48 -4.72
N GLY A 52 -2.05 16.40 -4.12
CA GLY A 52 -1.74 15.48 -3.02
C GLY A 52 -2.72 15.63 -1.85
N ALA A 53 -2.96 16.85 -1.37
CA ALA A 53 -3.91 17.13 -0.28
C ALA A 53 -5.36 16.81 -0.68
N ARG A 54 -5.76 17.18 -1.90
CA ARG A 54 -7.11 16.89 -2.39
C ARG A 54 -7.41 15.40 -2.45
N VAL A 55 -6.52 14.62 -3.02
CA VAL A 55 -6.73 13.17 -3.16
C VAL A 55 -6.60 12.48 -1.80
N ASN A 56 -5.53 12.76 -1.05
CA ASN A 56 -5.26 12.00 0.17
C ASN A 56 -6.14 12.46 1.34
N VAL A 57 -6.25 13.77 1.60
CA VAL A 57 -6.97 14.28 2.78
C VAL A 57 -8.45 14.49 2.47
N VAL A 58 -8.78 15.30 1.44
CA VAL A 58 -10.18 15.56 1.08
C VAL A 58 -10.87 14.27 0.64
N GLY A 59 -10.19 13.42 -0.16
CA GLY A 59 -10.70 12.13 -0.57
C GLY A 59 -11.02 11.21 0.63
N THR A 60 -10.17 11.19 1.65
CA THR A 60 -10.44 10.46 2.89
C THR A 60 -11.67 11.01 3.61
N VAL A 61 -11.79 12.33 3.76
CA VAL A 61 -12.99 12.97 4.33
C VAL A 61 -14.26 12.58 3.56
N ASN A 62 -14.22 12.61 2.23
CA ASN A 62 -15.36 12.24 1.39
C ASN A 62 -15.82 10.81 1.64
N VAL A 63 -14.89 9.86 1.81
CA VAL A 63 -15.20 8.46 2.13
C VAL A 63 -15.80 8.32 3.52
N PHE A 64 -15.23 8.99 4.53
CA PHE A 64 -15.76 8.98 5.88
C PHE A 64 -17.15 9.62 5.98
N GLU A 65 -17.36 10.72 5.24
CA GLU A 65 -18.64 11.41 5.17
C GLU A 65 -19.72 10.56 4.48
N ALA A 66 -19.37 9.87 3.40
CA ALA A 66 -20.25 8.89 2.77
C ALA A 66 -20.61 7.74 3.72
N ALA A 67 -19.63 7.21 4.46
CA ALA A 67 -19.88 6.17 5.46
C ALA A 67 -20.81 6.67 6.57
N ARG A 68 -20.60 7.89 7.07
CA ARG A 68 -21.44 8.54 8.09
C ARG A 68 -22.89 8.68 7.60
N GLN A 69 -23.09 9.30 6.44
CA GLN A 69 -24.45 9.60 5.94
C GLN A 69 -25.23 8.34 5.56
N LEU A 70 -24.56 7.29 5.13
CA LEU A 70 -25.20 6.04 4.70
C LEU A 70 -25.19 4.93 5.75
N GLY A 71 -24.67 5.22 6.96
CA GLY A 71 -24.65 4.29 8.08
C GLY A 71 -23.74 3.07 7.86
N ILE A 72 -22.66 3.21 7.10
CA ILE A 72 -21.72 2.13 6.84
C ILE A 72 -20.78 2.00 8.05
N ARG A 73 -20.85 0.85 8.74
CA ARG A 73 -20.14 0.60 9.99
C ARG A 73 -18.83 -0.19 9.85
N ARG A 74 -18.52 -0.65 8.65
CA ARG A 74 -17.30 -1.41 8.35
C ARG A 74 -16.43 -0.64 7.39
N LEU A 75 -15.39 0.01 7.90
CA LEU A 75 -14.47 0.83 7.12
C LEU A 75 -13.03 0.53 7.53
N THR A 76 -12.16 0.31 6.54
CA THR A 76 -10.72 0.28 6.72
C THR A 76 -10.05 1.17 5.68
N TYR A 77 -8.92 1.76 6.03
CA TYR A 77 -8.20 2.65 5.13
C TYR A 77 -6.69 2.44 5.20
N ALA A 78 -6.03 2.75 4.08
CA ALA A 78 -4.58 2.69 4.01
C ALA A 78 -3.96 3.97 4.56
N SER A 79 -3.32 3.87 5.73
CA SER A 79 -2.26 4.77 6.15
C SER A 79 -0.92 4.33 5.56
N SER A 80 0.19 4.62 6.19
CA SER A 80 1.54 4.25 5.76
C SER A 80 2.52 4.32 6.91
N ILE A 81 3.58 3.53 6.89
CA ILE A 81 4.71 3.71 7.81
C ILE A 81 5.34 5.12 7.70
N ALA A 82 5.15 5.82 6.58
CA ALA A 82 5.57 7.20 6.41
C ALA A 82 4.85 8.18 7.36
N ALA A 83 3.71 7.79 7.96
CA ALA A 83 3.00 8.59 8.96
C ALA A 83 3.76 8.69 10.31
N HIS A 84 4.75 7.83 10.55
CA HIS A 84 5.64 7.98 11.71
C HIS A 84 6.64 9.14 11.58
N GLY A 85 6.87 9.62 10.35
CA GLY A 85 7.92 10.60 10.08
C GLY A 85 9.33 9.98 10.05
N ALA A 86 10.35 10.82 9.95
CA ALA A 86 11.73 10.42 10.15
C ALA A 86 11.99 10.34 11.66
N ILE A 87 12.60 9.24 12.10
CA ILE A 87 13.10 9.11 13.47
C ILE A 87 14.46 9.83 13.52
N GLU A 88 14.44 11.15 13.64
CA GLU A 88 15.57 11.89 14.15
C GLU A 88 15.37 12.10 15.66
N GLU A 89 16.45 12.01 16.42
CA GLU A 89 16.43 12.05 17.87
C GLU A 89 15.59 13.23 18.41
N GLY A 90 14.45 12.92 18.99
CA GLY A 90 13.68 13.81 19.85
C GLY A 90 12.45 14.52 19.27
N LEU A 91 12.24 14.60 17.97
CA LEU A 91 11.03 15.17 17.35
C LEU A 91 10.68 14.37 16.09
N GLY A 92 9.57 13.65 16.11
CA GLY A 92 9.03 13.00 14.92
C GLY A 92 8.63 14.02 13.85
N THR A 93 9.59 14.46 13.04
CA THR A 93 9.34 15.36 11.93
C THR A 93 8.87 14.56 10.72
N MET A 94 7.73 14.97 10.14
CA MET A 94 7.26 14.36 8.89
C MET A 94 8.28 14.62 7.78
N SER A 95 8.85 13.57 7.23
CA SER A 95 9.87 13.66 6.18
C SER A 95 9.29 13.94 4.81
N THR A 96 7.98 13.74 4.61
CA THR A 96 7.30 13.94 3.33
C THR A 96 5.87 14.48 3.53
N LEU A 97 5.37 15.24 2.53
CA LEU A 97 3.97 15.66 2.50
C LEU A 97 3.01 14.47 2.51
N TYR A 98 3.36 13.41 1.80
CA TYR A 98 2.58 12.16 1.83
C TYR A 98 2.43 11.60 3.25
N GLY A 99 3.54 11.54 4.01
CA GLY A 99 3.51 11.10 5.41
C GLY A 99 2.63 12.00 6.28
N ALA A 100 2.72 13.32 6.09
CA ALA A 100 1.88 14.28 6.80
C ALA A 100 0.39 14.09 6.46
N TYR A 101 0.04 13.84 5.19
CA TYR A 101 -1.34 13.57 4.79
C TYR A 101 -1.84 12.26 5.40
N LYS A 102 -1.04 11.21 5.39
CA LYS A 102 -1.41 9.92 6.01
C LYS A 102 -1.61 10.04 7.52
N TYR A 103 -0.76 10.80 8.20
CA TYR A 103 -0.97 11.12 9.62
C TYR A 103 -2.25 11.93 9.83
N CYS A 104 -2.55 12.90 8.97
CA CYS A 104 -3.81 13.66 8.99
C CYS A 104 -5.02 12.72 8.85
N ASP A 105 -4.99 11.77 7.92
CA ASP A 105 -6.04 10.77 7.73
C ASP A 105 -6.32 9.98 9.02
N GLU A 106 -5.27 9.63 9.77
CA GLU A 106 -5.42 8.93 11.06
C GLU A 106 -6.09 9.80 12.12
N GLN A 107 -5.79 11.12 12.17
CA GLN A 107 -6.46 12.02 13.10
C GLN A 107 -7.93 12.27 12.69
N ILE A 108 -8.20 12.40 11.39
CA ILE A 108 -9.57 12.48 10.85
C ILE A 108 -10.38 11.25 11.29
N ALA A 109 -9.84 10.06 11.10
CA ALA A 109 -10.51 8.82 11.52
C ALA A 109 -10.89 8.79 13.01
N LYS A 110 -9.99 9.28 13.89
CA LYS A 110 -10.25 9.39 15.33
C LYS A 110 -11.40 10.37 15.63
N VAL A 111 -11.40 11.55 14.99
CA VAL A 111 -12.46 12.54 15.16
C VAL A 111 -13.80 11.98 14.68
N TYR A 112 -13.84 11.35 13.51
CA TYR A 112 -15.09 10.72 13.02
C TYR A 112 -15.59 9.61 13.94
N SER A 113 -14.70 8.87 14.58
CA SER A 113 -15.09 7.86 15.57
C SER A 113 -15.73 8.48 16.80
N VAL A 114 -15.18 9.58 17.33
CA VAL A 114 -15.66 10.22 18.55
C VAL A 114 -16.93 11.05 18.30
N ASP A 115 -16.90 11.90 17.26
CA ASP A 115 -17.95 12.89 17.03
C ASP A 115 -19.14 12.34 16.24
N HIS A 116 -18.90 11.34 15.41
CA HIS A 116 -19.90 10.85 14.45
C HIS A 116 -20.18 9.35 14.55
N ASN A 117 -19.55 8.64 15.49
CA ASN A 117 -19.68 7.18 15.65
C ASN A 117 -19.37 6.39 14.35
N VAL A 118 -18.43 6.93 13.52
CA VAL A 118 -17.90 6.26 12.32
C VAL A 118 -16.60 5.59 12.69
N HIS A 119 -16.70 4.30 12.97
CA HIS A 119 -15.52 3.52 13.37
C HIS A 119 -14.75 3.00 12.16
N SER A 120 -13.44 2.83 12.33
CA SER A 120 -12.56 2.39 11.23
C SER A 120 -11.30 1.71 11.74
N VAL A 121 -10.61 1.00 10.86
CA VAL A 121 -9.28 0.43 11.12
C VAL A 121 -8.30 1.01 10.12
N GLY A 122 -7.29 1.71 10.61
CA GLY A 122 -6.17 2.18 9.79
C GLY A 122 -5.03 1.16 9.76
N LEU A 123 -4.49 0.89 8.59
CA LEU A 123 -3.31 0.03 8.44
C LEU A 123 -2.17 0.82 7.83
N ARG A 124 -0.95 0.68 8.39
CA ARG A 124 0.29 1.29 7.90
C ARG A 124 1.19 0.24 7.25
N PRO A 125 0.99 -0.09 5.97
CA PRO A 125 1.85 -1.05 5.29
C PRO A 125 3.30 -0.57 5.22
N GLY A 126 4.25 -1.51 5.32
CA GLY A 126 5.67 -1.32 5.05
C GLY A 126 5.99 -1.22 3.56
N VAL A 127 7.11 -1.79 3.13
CA VAL A 127 7.50 -1.83 1.71
C VAL A 127 6.74 -2.94 1.00
N VAL A 128 5.60 -2.58 0.42
CA VAL A 128 4.76 -3.53 -0.33
C VAL A 128 5.42 -3.88 -1.66
N TYR A 129 5.45 -5.17 -2.00
CA TYR A 129 5.85 -5.68 -3.30
C TYR A 129 4.83 -6.69 -3.85
N GLY A 130 4.86 -6.92 -5.16
CA GLY A 130 3.95 -7.84 -5.86
C GLY A 130 3.33 -7.21 -7.10
N ILE A 131 2.57 -8.02 -7.85
CA ILE A 131 1.90 -7.57 -9.07
C ILE A 131 1.01 -6.36 -8.81
N GLY A 132 1.09 -5.35 -9.69
CA GLY A 132 0.35 -4.09 -9.57
C GLY A 132 1.04 -3.02 -8.72
N ARG A 133 2.18 -3.33 -8.07
CA ARG A 133 2.96 -2.36 -7.32
C ARG A 133 4.07 -1.78 -8.20
N ASP A 134 3.74 -0.86 -9.09
CA ASP A 134 4.60 -0.28 -10.13
C ASP A 134 4.96 1.20 -9.88
N GLN A 135 4.25 1.88 -8.99
CA GLN A 135 4.39 3.32 -8.72
C GLN A 135 4.97 3.59 -7.33
N GLY A 136 5.67 4.72 -7.19
CA GLY A 136 6.20 5.23 -5.93
C GLY A 136 7.65 4.81 -5.65
N LEU A 137 8.24 5.43 -4.61
CA LEU A 137 9.65 5.25 -4.26
C LEU A 137 9.98 3.77 -3.98
N THR A 138 9.16 3.08 -3.22
CA THR A 138 9.43 1.71 -2.77
C THR A 138 8.94 0.63 -3.73
N SER A 139 8.34 0.99 -4.88
CA SER A 139 7.96 0.02 -5.92
C SER A 139 9.17 -0.57 -6.67
N LYS A 140 10.35 0.03 -6.49
CA LYS A 140 11.54 -0.31 -7.28
C LYS A 140 12.00 -1.76 -7.08
N THR A 141 11.71 -2.38 -5.95
CA THR A 141 11.91 -3.81 -5.74
C THR A 141 10.99 -4.67 -6.61
N THR A 142 9.72 -4.27 -6.81
CA THR A 142 8.79 -4.95 -7.73
C THR A 142 9.20 -4.72 -9.20
N VAL A 143 9.60 -3.50 -9.54
CA VAL A 143 10.10 -3.18 -10.89
C VAL A 143 11.35 -3.99 -11.22
N ALA A 144 12.24 -4.23 -10.24
CA ALA A 144 13.41 -5.11 -10.39
C ALA A 144 13.01 -6.56 -10.75
N MET A 145 11.93 -7.10 -10.14
CA MET A 145 11.42 -8.42 -10.50
C MET A 145 10.88 -8.46 -11.95
N LEU A 146 10.18 -7.40 -12.38
CA LEU A 146 9.73 -7.27 -13.77
C LEU A 146 10.91 -7.16 -14.73
N ALA A 147 11.93 -6.37 -14.41
CA ALA A 147 13.13 -6.24 -15.22
C ALA A 147 13.86 -7.58 -15.36
N ALA A 148 14.04 -8.30 -14.26
CA ALA A 148 14.64 -9.63 -14.26
C ALA A 148 13.84 -10.61 -15.11
N ALA A 149 12.50 -10.62 -14.99
CA ALA A 149 11.62 -11.45 -15.80
C ALA A 149 11.68 -11.11 -17.30
N ALA A 150 11.99 -9.86 -17.64
CA ALA A 150 12.20 -9.38 -19.01
C ALA A 150 13.66 -9.51 -19.48
N SER A 151 14.55 -10.11 -18.70
CA SER A 151 16.00 -10.20 -18.96
C SER A 151 16.65 -8.83 -19.20
N LYS A 152 16.25 -7.81 -18.44
CA LYS A 152 16.76 -6.45 -18.50
C LYS A 152 17.57 -6.11 -17.23
N PRO A 153 18.64 -5.31 -17.34
CA PRO A 153 19.32 -4.78 -16.17
C PRO A 153 18.43 -3.77 -15.44
N TYR A 154 18.57 -3.70 -14.12
CA TYR A 154 17.88 -2.71 -13.30
C TYR A 154 18.65 -2.45 -12.00
N ASP A 155 18.72 -1.19 -11.59
CA ASP A 155 19.27 -0.80 -10.30
C ASP A 155 18.18 -0.30 -9.37
N VAL A 156 18.06 -0.93 -8.19
CA VAL A 156 17.16 -0.45 -7.12
C VAL A 156 17.85 0.72 -6.42
N PRO A 157 17.29 1.94 -6.41
CA PRO A 157 17.98 3.14 -5.98
C PRO A 157 18.03 3.32 -4.45
N PHE A 158 17.96 2.24 -3.69
CA PHE A 158 18.12 2.22 -2.24
C PHE A 158 18.64 0.86 -1.75
N ARG A 159 19.23 0.86 -0.55
CA ARG A 159 19.88 -0.29 0.08
C ARG A 159 19.37 -0.47 1.52
N GLY A 160 19.94 -1.48 2.18
CA GLY A 160 19.74 -1.70 3.61
C GLY A 160 18.45 -2.42 3.96
N GLY A 161 18.12 -2.46 5.24
CA GLY A 161 16.97 -3.20 5.75
C GLY A 161 15.65 -2.59 5.33
N VAL A 162 14.72 -3.43 4.85
CA VAL A 162 13.34 -3.06 4.55
C VAL A 162 12.38 -4.13 5.08
N SER A 163 11.15 -3.74 5.35
CA SER A 163 10.07 -4.69 5.62
C SER A 163 9.44 -5.10 4.30
N TRP A 164 9.81 -6.27 3.80
CA TRP A 164 9.24 -6.85 2.58
C TRP A 164 7.84 -7.38 2.86
N LEU A 165 6.84 -6.68 2.36
CA LEU A 165 5.44 -7.02 2.61
C LEU A 165 4.76 -7.41 1.31
N TYR A 166 4.39 -8.70 1.19
CA TYR A 166 3.73 -9.20 -0.01
C TYR A 166 2.32 -8.63 -0.17
N GLY A 167 1.95 -8.19 -1.37
CA GLY A 167 0.64 -7.58 -1.65
C GLY A 167 -0.57 -8.45 -1.27
N GLY A 168 -0.42 -9.78 -1.34
CA GLY A 168 -1.46 -10.71 -0.90
C GLY A 168 -1.70 -10.68 0.62
N GLU A 169 -0.63 -10.53 1.43
CA GLU A 169 -0.76 -10.36 2.89
C GLU A 169 -1.48 -9.04 3.21
N VAL A 170 -1.11 -7.96 2.49
CA VAL A 170 -1.78 -6.66 2.62
C VAL A 170 -3.27 -6.80 2.35
N ALA A 171 -3.64 -7.42 1.23
CA ALA A 171 -5.03 -7.63 0.86
C ALA A 171 -5.78 -8.45 1.93
N SER A 172 -5.18 -9.54 2.43
CA SER A 172 -5.76 -10.38 3.48
C SER A 172 -6.01 -9.60 4.76
N ALA A 173 -5.08 -8.73 5.18
CA ALA A 173 -5.23 -7.89 6.36
C ALA A 173 -6.36 -6.86 6.20
N PHE A 174 -6.44 -6.17 5.04
CA PHE A 174 -7.53 -5.23 4.77
C PHE A 174 -8.90 -5.92 4.75
N ILE A 175 -9.01 -7.10 4.14
CA ILE A 175 -10.23 -7.90 4.12
C ILE A 175 -10.60 -8.33 5.56
N SER A 176 -9.63 -8.81 6.35
CA SER A 176 -9.86 -9.19 7.75
C SER A 176 -10.28 -8.01 8.61
N ALA A 177 -9.69 -6.82 8.38
CA ALA A 177 -10.04 -5.61 9.09
C ALA A 177 -11.48 -5.16 8.84
N VAL A 178 -11.97 -5.31 7.60
CA VAL A 178 -13.32 -4.88 7.20
C VAL A 178 -14.37 -5.98 7.34
N ALA A 179 -13.96 -7.23 7.61
CA ALA A 179 -14.88 -8.38 7.65
C ALA A 179 -15.95 -8.30 8.76
N ARG A 180 -15.69 -7.54 9.83
CA ARG A 180 -16.63 -7.35 10.95
C ARG A 180 -16.61 -5.91 11.45
N GLU A 181 -17.68 -5.50 12.12
CA GLU A 181 -17.73 -4.22 12.81
C GLU A 181 -16.70 -4.19 13.95
N ARG A 182 -16.09 -3.03 14.15
CA ARG A 182 -15.10 -2.80 15.19
C ARG A 182 -15.29 -1.39 15.74
N ASP A 183 -15.07 -1.24 17.02
CA ASP A 183 -15.21 0.06 17.69
C ASP A 183 -13.92 0.88 17.64
N GLY A 184 -14.07 2.19 17.67
CA GLY A 184 -12.96 3.13 17.69
C GLY A 184 -12.33 3.37 16.31
N ALA A 185 -11.13 3.93 16.32
CA ALA A 185 -10.32 4.17 15.13
C ALA A 185 -8.85 3.76 15.38
N PRO A 186 -8.59 2.48 15.72
CA PRO A 186 -7.23 2.02 15.92
C PRO A 186 -6.44 2.06 14.62
N VAL A 187 -5.13 2.30 14.75
CA VAL A 187 -4.19 2.28 13.64
C VAL A 187 -3.05 1.34 13.98
N PHE A 188 -2.69 0.47 13.05
CA PHE A 188 -1.68 -0.55 13.26
C PHE A 188 -0.60 -0.51 12.20
N ASP A 189 0.66 -0.72 12.62
CA ASP A 189 1.76 -0.99 11.73
C ASP A 189 1.63 -2.40 11.15
N MET A 190 2.00 -2.54 9.89
CA MET A 190 1.94 -3.79 9.17
C MET A 190 3.30 -4.11 8.57
N ASN A 191 3.93 -5.15 9.08
CA ASN A 191 5.21 -5.62 8.62
C ASN A 191 5.10 -6.94 7.85
N GLY A 192 6.08 -7.11 6.93
CA GLY A 192 6.40 -8.41 6.32
C GLY A 192 7.73 -8.94 6.85
N VAL A 193 8.46 -9.61 5.98
CA VAL A 193 9.80 -10.13 6.30
C VAL A 193 10.80 -8.97 6.33
N HIS A 194 11.46 -8.78 7.48
CA HIS A 194 12.55 -7.80 7.57
C HIS A 194 13.84 -8.42 7.01
N ALA A 195 14.31 -7.87 5.90
CA ALA A 195 15.53 -8.31 5.24
C ALA A 195 16.21 -7.16 4.48
N PRO A 196 17.54 -7.22 4.27
CA PRO A 196 18.22 -6.29 3.39
C PRO A 196 17.69 -6.36 1.95
N VAL A 197 17.69 -5.22 1.26
CA VAL A 197 17.36 -5.16 -0.19
C VAL A 197 18.27 -6.08 -0.98
N GLU A 198 19.54 -6.15 -0.62
CA GLU A 198 20.56 -6.99 -1.21
C GLU A 198 20.17 -8.47 -1.20
N GLN A 199 19.55 -8.95 -0.12
CA GLN A 199 19.05 -10.32 -0.04
C GLN A 199 17.92 -10.60 -1.02
N GLY A 200 16.99 -9.66 -1.15
CA GLY A 200 15.91 -9.76 -2.15
C GLY A 200 16.45 -9.78 -3.58
N ILE A 201 17.45 -8.95 -3.88
CA ILE A 201 18.12 -8.91 -5.18
C ILE A 201 18.84 -10.22 -5.48
N GLN A 202 19.54 -10.81 -4.48
CA GLN A 202 20.17 -12.12 -4.65
C GLN A 202 19.16 -13.19 -5.05
N ILE A 203 17.99 -13.21 -4.40
CA ILE A 203 16.91 -14.14 -4.76
C ILE A 203 16.41 -13.89 -6.19
N ILE A 204 16.22 -12.64 -6.57
CA ILE A 204 15.77 -12.25 -7.93
C ILE A 204 16.78 -12.73 -8.97
N ASN A 205 18.07 -12.48 -8.77
CA ASN A 205 19.14 -12.89 -9.67
C ASN A 205 19.25 -14.40 -9.79
N GLN A 206 19.12 -15.15 -8.68
CA GLN A 206 19.08 -16.60 -8.69
C GLN A 206 17.92 -17.13 -9.55
N LEU A 207 16.72 -16.58 -9.42
CA LEU A 207 15.55 -16.96 -10.21
C LEU A 207 15.73 -16.63 -11.70
N ALA A 208 16.36 -15.50 -12.01
CA ALA A 208 16.64 -15.07 -13.38
C ALA A 208 17.83 -15.80 -14.03
N GLY A 209 18.69 -16.47 -13.23
CA GLY A 209 19.94 -17.03 -13.72
C GLY A 209 20.92 -15.96 -14.23
N SER A 210 20.94 -14.78 -13.65
CA SER A 210 21.74 -13.63 -14.06
C SER A 210 22.10 -12.73 -12.87
N GLU A 211 23.06 -11.84 -13.04
CA GLU A 211 23.48 -10.84 -12.04
C GLU A 211 23.13 -9.40 -12.51
N HIS A 212 22.07 -9.26 -13.32
CA HIS A 212 21.72 -7.98 -13.95
C HIS A 212 20.91 -7.05 -13.04
N ILE A 213 20.45 -7.51 -11.90
CA ILE A 213 19.74 -6.69 -10.92
C ILE A 213 20.74 -6.29 -9.83
N THR A 214 20.82 -4.98 -9.59
CA THR A 214 21.70 -4.39 -8.57
C THR A 214 20.93 -3.48 -7.62
N CYS A 215 21.57 -2.98 -6.58
CA CYS A 215 21.07 -1.88 -5.78
C CYS A 215 22.17 -0.89 -5.44
N SER A 216 21.81 0.38 -5.42
CA SER A 216 22.70 1.49 -5.09
C SER A 216 22.00 2.48 -4.17
N GLY A 217 22.65 3.62 -3.87
CA GLY A 217 22.05 4.68 -3.08
C GLY A 217 22.12 4.44 -1.57
N GLN A 218 21.29 5.18 -0.83
CA GLN A 218 21.27 5.20 0.64
C GLN A 218 20.08 4.39 1.19
N PRO A 219 20.13 3.96 2.45
CA PRO A 219 18.98 3.40 3.13
C PRO A 219 17.79 4.37 3.14
N LEU A 220 16.58 3.83 3.16
CA LEU A 220 15.36 4.65 3.25
C LEU A 220 15.28 5.33 4.63
N ALA A 221 14.87 6.61 4.64
CA ALA A 221 14.86 7.47 5.82
C ALA A 221 13.58 7.33 6.69
N PHE A 222 12.99 6.15 6.79
CA PHE A 222 11.82 5.91 7.66
C PHE A 222 11.94 4.57 8.40
N PRO A 223 11.18 4.38 9.50
CA PRO A 223 11.27 3.16 10.28
C PRO A 223 10.97 1.93 9.43
N MET A 224 11.93 1.01 9.39
CA MET A 224 11.82 -0.17 8.51
C MET A 224 11.40 -1.43 9.26
N HIS A 225 11.46 -1.42 10.59
CA HIS A 225 11.11 -2.55 11.42
C HIS A 225 10.21 -2.09 12.56
N LEU A 226 8.90 -2.19 12.33
CA LEU A 226 7.87 -1.91 13.31
C LEU A 226 7.13 -3.20 13.64
N PRO A 227 6.88 -3.52 14.91
CA PRO A 227 6.23 -4.78 15.27
C PRO A 227 4.77 -4.79 14.81
N ASP A 228 4.34 -5.89 14.18
CA ASP A 228 2.95 -6.11 13.78
C ASP A 228 2.15 -6.97 14.78
N VAL A 229 2.75 -7.31 15.91
CA VAL A 229 2.11 -8.09 16.96
C VAL A 229 0.76 -7.50 17.41
N PRO A 230 0.61 -6.16 17.61
CA PRO A 230 -0.71 -5.60 17.91
C PRO A 230 -1.74 -5.81 16.80
N LEU A 231 -1.33 -5.75 15.53
CA LEU A 231 -2.22 -6.01 14.40
C LEU A 231 -2.67 -7.46 14.38
N ARG A 232 -1.76 -8.41 14.57
CA ARG A 232 -2.08 -9.86 14.61
C ARG A 232 -2.97 -10.21 15.80
N ALA A 233 -2.74 -9.61 16.95
CA ALA A 233 -3.61 -9.77 18.11
C ALA A 233 -5.04 -9.25 17.84
N TYR A 234 -5.16 -8.18 17.06
CA TYR A 234 -6.44 -7.54 16.76
C TYR A 234 -7.21 -8.20 15.62
N LEU A 235 -6.55 -8.59 14.54
CA LEU A 235 -7.19 -9.19 13.36
C LEU A 235 -7.24 -10.72 13.40
N GLY A 236 -6.32 -11.37 14.10
CA GLY A 236 -5.94 -12.75 13.91
C GLY A 236 -4.84 -12.91 12.87
N ASP A 237 -4.53 -14.15 12.52
CA ASP A 237 -3.54 -14.42 11.47
C ASP A 237 -4.12 -14.09 10.10
N TYR A 238 -3.46 -13.20 9.37
CA TYR A 238 -3.76 -12.83 7.99
C TYR A 238 -2.74 -13.39 6.99
N GLY A 239 -1.86 -14.27 7.46
CA GLY A 239 -0.82 -14.93 6.69
C GLY A 239 0.56 -14.30 6.87
N THR A 240 1.56 -15.06 6.47
CA THR A 240 2.96 -14.61 6.37
C THR A 240 3.57 -15.24 5.13
N MET A 241 4.08 -14.42 4.23
CA MET A 241 4.70 -14.87 2.98
C MET A 241 6.22 -14.90 3.14
N PRO A 242 6.87 -16.07 3.10
CA PRO A 242 8.33 -16.14 3.07
C PRO A 242 8.89 -15.32 1.90
N LEU A 243 9.98 -14.57 2.13
CA LEU A 243 10.52 -13.65 1.13
C LEU A 243 10.81 -14.32 -0.22
N ALA A 244 11.45 -15.47 -0.19
CA ALA A 244 11.80 -16.21 -1.41
C ALA A 244 10.56 -16.67 -2.20
N ASP A 245 9.50 -17.07 -1.50
CA ASP A 245 8.26 -17.51 -2.14
C ASP A 245 7.50 -16.34 -2.74
N GLY A 246 7.38 -15.23 -2.02
CA GLY A 246 6.71 -14.02 -2.54
C GLY A 246 7.43 -13.43 -3.75
N ILE A 247 8.77 -13.39 -3.73
CA ILE A 247 9.57 -12.95 -4.87
C ILE A 247 9.37 -13.91 -6.05
N ARG A 248 9.43 -15.24 -5.83
CA ARG A 248 9.23 -16.24 -6.87
C ARG A 248 7.84 -16.12 -7.51
N ILE A 249 6.78 -16.06 -6.71
CA ILE A 249 5.41 -15.90 -7.21
C ILE A 249 5.27 -14.64 -8.06
N THR A 250 5.86 -13.52 -7.62
CA THR A 250 5.82 -12.25 -8.34
C THR A 250 6.60 -12.32 -9.66
N TYR A 251 7.80 -12.90 -9.63
CA TYR A 251 8.65 -13.11 -10.80
C TYR A 251 7.97 -13.99 -11.87
N ASP A 252 7.42 -15.14 -11.46
CA ASP A 252 6.72 -16.08 -12.35
C ASP A 252 5.46 -15.46 -12.97
N ALA A 253 4.73 -14.66 -12.17
CA ALA A 253 3.58 -13.92 -12.67
C ALA A 253 3.99 -12.87 -13.72
N PHE A 254 5.09 -12.15 -13.53
CA PHE A 254 5.62 -11.22 -14.53
C PHE A 254 6.06 -11.95 -15.81
N LYS A 255 6.72 -13.10 -15.69
CA LYS A 255 7.05 -13.91 -16.88
C LYS A 255 5.80 -14.28 -17.68
N SER A 256 4.75 -14.72 -17.00
CA SER A 256 3.47 -15.04 -17.64
C SER A 256 2.84 -13.82 -18.31
N LEU A 257 2.80 -12.67 -17.62
CA LEU A 257 2.22 -11.43 -18.15
C LEU A 257 3.00 -10.87 -19.35
N LEU A 258 4.33 -10.93 -19.31
CA LEU A 258 5.21 -10.55 -20.43
C LEU A 258 4.96 -11.47 -21.66
N GLY A 259 4.91 -12.80 -21.44
CA GLY A 259 4.65 -13.76 -22.50
C GLY A 259 3.26 -13.60 -23.16
N ARG A 260 2.32 -13.00 -22.43
CA ARG A 260 0.96 -12.69 -22.94
C ARG A 260 0.84 -11.27 -23.50
N GLY A 261 1.91 -10.47 -23.48
CA GLY A 261 1.88 -9.08 -23.93
C GLY A 261 1.02 -8.14 -23.05
N MET A 262 0.74 -8.53 -21.80
CA MET A 262 -0.10 -7.75 -20.87
C MET A 262 0.68 -6.70 -20.10
N VAL A 263 1.99 -6.81 -20.04
CA VAL A 263 2.91 -5.82 -19.48
C VAL A 263 4.13 -5.71 -20.39
N SER A 264 4.80 -4.57 -20.36
CA SER A 264 6.06 -4.32 -21.04
C SER A 264 7.23 -4.37 -20.08
N ALA A 265 8.43 -4.63 -20.58
CA ALA A 265 9.66 -4.46 -19.82
C ALA A 265 9.71 -3.01 -19.30
N PRO A 266 10.24 -2.78 -18.07
CA PRO A 266 10.40 -1.42 -17.58
C PRO A 266 11.43 -0.68 -18.43
N GLU A 267 11.26 0.63 -18.56
CA GLU A 267 12.30 1.49 -19.14
C GLU A 267 13.55 1.39 -18.25
N THR A 268 14.70 1.27 -18.86
CA THR A 268 15.98 1.32 -18.15
C THR A 268 16.16 2.72 -17.54
N ALA A 269 16.30 2.75 -16.23
CA ALA A 269 16.52 4.01 -15.48
C ALA A 269 17.85 4.67 -15.85
#